data_0c8ea6e3ebf7095ccdbe9b5985cd726e
#
_entry.id   0c8ea6e3ebf7095ccdbe9b5985cd726e
#
_cell.length_a   1.000
_cell.length_b   1.000
_cell.length_c   1.000
_cell.angle_alpha   90.00
_cell.angle_beta   90.00
_cell.angle_gamma   90.00
#
_symmetry.space_group_name_H-M   'P 1'
#
loop_
_entity.id
_entity.type
_entity.pdbx_description
1 polymer ?
#
loop_
_entity_poly.entity_id
_entity_poly.type
_entity_poly.pdbx_seq_one_letter_code
_entity_poly.pdbx_strand_id
1 'polypeptide(L)'
;MSNSKDKIPEVVVFDNESYMKKMKMDLFNLIEAKLIRNDILSTLVSYFGGCEKHEFTLGAIPAMTNSDSTLRANLVLGHENNGDTCKKIVKERLEFDLSPLKEKYRQIYRVKVGSAMLHLINKEIIIKYDFK
;
A
#
# COMPACT_ATOMS: atom_id res chain seq x y z
N MET A 1 -2.47 20.66 18.87
CA MET A 1 -2.73 21.09 17.51
C MET A 1 -2.24 20.05 16.51
N SER A 2 -3.16 19.62 15.70
CA SER A 2 -2.83 18.68 14.63
C SER A 2 -2.12 19.42 13.50
N ASN A 3 -1.19 18.74 12.83
CA ASN A 3 -0.60 19.31 11.65
C ASN A 3 -0.44 18.19 10.60
N SER A 4 -0.27 18.62 9.37
CA SER A 4 -0.33 17.72 8.23
C SER A 4 0.74 16.64 8.24
N LYS A 5 1.87 16.86 8.90
CA LYS A 5 2.94 15.86 8.92
C LYS A 5 2.58 14.63 9.75
N ASP A 6 1.57 14.73 10.60
CA ASP A 6 1.10 13.59 11.39
C ASP A 6 0.05 12.75 10.64
N LYS A 7 -0.38 13.23 9.48
CA LYS A 7 -1.38 12.54 8.70
C LYS A 7 -0.77 11.31 8.01
N ILE A 8 -1.45 10.17 8.15
CA ILE A 8 -1.02 8.93 7.51
C ILE A 8 -1.41 8.99 6.02
N PRO A 9 -0.45 8.72 5.11
CA PRO A 9 -0.77 8.70 3.68
C PRO A 9 -1.81 7.64 3.35
N GLU A 10 -2.69 7.97 2.42
CA GLU A 10 -3.73 7.06 1.98
C GLU A 10 -3.24 6.21 0.81
N VAL A 11 -3.76 4.98 0.73
CA VAL A 11 -3.54 4.15 -0.45
C VAL A 11 -4.14 4.84 -1.67
N VAL A 12 -3.45 4.73 -2.80
CA VAL A 12 -3.95 5.26 -4.08
C VAL A 12 -4.67 4.12 -4.81
N VAL A 13 -5.97 4.28 -5.05
CA VAL A 13 -6.76 3.24 -5.69
C VAL A 13 -6.80 3.51 -7.20
N PHE A 14 -6.36 2.54 -7.98
CA PHE A 14 -6.33 2.62 -9.44
C PHE A 14 -7.45 1.78 -10.04
N ASP A 15 -7.92 2.18 -11.24
CA ASP A 15 -8.94 1.44 -11.95
C ASP A 15 -8.39 0.23 -12.69
N ASN A 16 -7.11 0.28 -13.08
CA ASN A 16 -6.49 -0.83 -13.81
C ASN A 16 -4.98 -0.79 -13.64
N GLU A 17 -4.33 -1.88 -14.08
CA GLU A 17 -2.90 -2.05 -13.91
C GLU A 17 -2.03 -1.06 -14.66
N SER A 18 -2.55 -0.43 -15.72
CA SER A 18 -1.72 0.49 -16.51
C SER A 18 -1.31 1.70 -15.69
N TYR A 19 -2.14 2.17 -14.77
CA TYR A 19 -1.76 3.25 -13.87
C TYR A 19 -0.69 2.81 -12.89
N MET A 20 -0.77 1.58 -12.42
CA MET A 20 0.19 1.03 -11.47
C MET A 20 1.58 0.91 -12.07
N LYS A 21 1.65 0.61 -13.38
CA LYS A 21 2.92 0.49 -14.09
C LYS A 21 3.67 1.81 -14.21
N LYS A 22 2.99 2.93 -13.98
CA LYS A 22 3.61 4.26 -14.03
C LYS A 22 4.24 4.66 -12.70
N MET A 23 4.06 3.87 -11.66
CA MET A 23 4.66 4.16 -10.37
C MET A 23 6.17 4.01 -10.44
N LYS A 24 6.89 4.88 -9.73
CA LYS A 24 8.34 4.72 -9.61
C LYS A 24 8.63 3.49 -8.78
N MET A 25 9.61 2.72 -9.22
CA MET A 25 9.97 1.46 -8.59
C MET A 25 11.48 1.40 -8.36
N ASP A 26 12.04 2.44 -7.76
CA ASP A 26 13.46 2.40 -7.40
C ASP A 26 13.70 1.29 -6.38
N LEU A 27 14.89 0.77 -6.35
CA LEU A 27 15.21 -0.44 -5.60
C LEU A 27 15.05 -0.25 -4.09
N PHE A 28 14.37 -1.18 -3.46
CA PHE A 28 14.26 -1.26 -2.02
C PHE A 28 13.91 -2.69 -1.62
N ASN A 29 14.00 -2.98 -0.34
CA ASN A 29 13.65 -4.27 0.20
C ASN A 29 12.45 -4.11 1.13
N LEU A 30 11.39 -4.86 0.88
CA LEU A 30 10.23 -4.91 1.77
C LEU A 30 10.44 -6.05 2.76
N ILE A 31 10.60 -5.70 4.03
CA ILE A 31 10.93 -6.68 5.07
C ILE A 31 9.68 -7.34 5.63
N GLU A 32 8.67 -6.54 5.97
CA GLU A 32 7.41 -7.09 6.46
C GLU A 32 6.26 -6.13 6.17
N ALA A 33 5.04 -6.67 6.21
CA ALA A 33 3.81 -5.88 6.06
C ALA A 33 2.72 -6.54 6.89
N LYS A 34 1.93 -5.74 7.61
CA LYS A 34 0.84 -6.24 8.44
C LYS A 34 -0.15 -5.14 8.75
N LEU A 35 -1.38 -5.53 9.03
CA LEU A 35 -2.37 -4.60 9.57
C LEU A 35 -2.11 -4.42 11.06
N ILE A 36 -2.03 -3.16 11.52
CA ILE A 36 -1.75 -2.87 12.93
C ILE A 36 -2.95 -2.36 13.68
N ARG A 37 -3.92 -1.79 12.98
CA ARG A 37 -5.23 -1.41 13.52
C ARG A 37 -6.18 -1.30 12.34
N ASN A 38 -7.42 -1.03 12.58
CA ASN A 38 -8.53 -1.20 11.63
C ASN A 38 -8.16 -1.10 10.15
N ASP A 39 -7.81 0.08 9.69
CA ASP A 39 -7.58 0.33 8.27
C ASP A 39 -6.12 0.69 7.98
N ILE A 40 -5.20 0.43 8.91
CA ILE A 40 -3.82 0.86 8.76
C ILE A 40 -2.90 -0.31 8.44
N LEU A 41 -2.24 -0.23 7.30
CA LEU A 41 -1.21 -1.18 6.90
C LEU A 41 0.16 -0.63 7.29
N SER A 42 0.90 -1.40 8.08
CA SER A 42 2.27 -1.07 8.46
C SER A 42 3.24 -1.89 7.62
N THR A 43 4.23 -1.21 7.06
CA THR A 43 5.30 -1.87 6.30
C THR A 43 6.66 -1.50 6.89
N LEU A 44 7.61 -2.41 6.80
CA LEU A 44 8.99 -2.15 7.17
C LEU A 44 9.84 -2.33 5.92
N VAL A 45 10.58 -1.29 5.55
CA VAL A 45 11.39 -1.29 4.34
C VAL A 45 12.84 -0.98 4.68
N SER A 46 13.74 -1.36 3.78
CA SER A 46 15.13 -0.91 3.83
C SER A 46 15.60 -0.55 2.42
N TYR A 47 16.52 0.39 2.35
CA TYR A 47 17.02 0.87 1.08
C TYR A 47 18.36 1.57 1.28
N PHE A 48 19.10 1.76 0.20
CA PHE A 48 20.30 2.58 0.24
C PHE A 48 19.94 4.05 0.09
N GLY A 49 20.48 4.88 0.96
CA GLY A 49 20.19 6.30 0.93
C GLY A 49 20.98 7.06 1.98
N GLY A 50 20.32 8.00 2.62
CA GLY A 50 20.89 8.81 3.68
C GLY A 50 21.20 10.25 3.29
N CYS A 51 21.02 10.62 2.03
CA CYS A 51 21.31 11.96 1.56
C CYS A 51 20.08 12.72 1.07
N GLU A 52 19.08 12.03 0.55
CA GLU A 52 17.84 12.65 0.06
C GLU A 52 16.65 11.99 0.70
N LYS A 53 15.53 12.69 0.72
CA LYS A 53 14.28 12.12 1.20
C LYS A 53 13.72 11.18 0.15
N HIS A 54 13.37 9.98 0.57
CA HIS A 54 12.73 8.99 -0.31
C HIS A 54 11.22 9.05 -0.11
N GLU A 55 10.48 8.73 -1.16
CA GLU A 55 9.03 8.73 -1.12
C GLU A 55 8.48 7.36 -1.47
N PHE A 56 7.47 6.93 -0.73
CA PHE A 56 6.81 5.65 -0.97
C PHE A 56 5.33 5.90 -1.22
N THR A 57 4.77 5.16 -2.18
CA THR A 57 3.36 5.24 -2.53
C THR A 57 2.80 3.83 -2.55
N LEU A 58 1.69 3.60 -1.86
CA LEU A 58 1.00 2.32 -1.91
C LEU A 58 -0.14 2.44 -2.90
N GLY A 59 -0.10 1.63 -3.97
CA GLY A 59 -1.15 1.56 -4.97
C GLY A 59 -1.98 0.31 -4.78
N ALA A 60 -3.27 0.38 -5.11
CA ALA A 60 -4.17 -0.75 -4.98
C ALA A 60 -5.12 -0.84 -6.18
N ILE A 61 -5.37 -2.06 -6.64
CA ILE A 61 -6.38 -2.34 -7.65
C ILE A 61 -7.38 -3.32 -7.04
N PRO A 62 -8.60 -2.86 -6.72
CA PRO A 62 -9.62 -3.75 -6.15
C PRO A 62 -10.22 -4.67 -7.20
N ALA A 63 -10.63 -5.85 -6.78
CA ALA A 63 -11.27 -6.82 -7.66
C ALA A 63 -12.19 -7.72 -6.84
N MET A 64 -13.09 -8.42 -7.54
CA MET A 64 -13.93 -9.45 -6.94
C MET A 64 -13.89 -10.66 -7.84
N THR A 65 -13.66 -11.84 -7.27
CA THR A 65 -13.72 -13.06 -8.07
C THR A 65 -15.18 -13.40 -8.36
N ASN A 66 -15.45 -13.80 -9.61
CA ASN A 66 -16.83 -14.11 -10.04
C ASN A 66 -17.34 -15.41 -9.45
N SER A 67 -16.46 -16.35 -9.15
CA SER A 67 -16.87 -17.69 -8.72
C SER A 67 -17.42 -17.74 -7.30
N ASP A 68 -16.87 -16.94 -6.39
CA ASP A 68 -17.23 -16.99 -4.97
C ASP A 68 -17.46 -15.63 -4.34
N SER A 69 -17.47 -14.57 -5.15
CA SER A 69 -17.66 -13.18 -4.69
C SER A 69 -16.63 -12.75 -3.65
N THR A 70 -15.44 -13.32 -3.69
CA THR A 70 -14.38 -12.93 -2.77
C THR A 70 -13.78 -11.61 -3.19
N LEU A 71 -13.70 -10.67 -2.25
CA LEU A 71 -13.06 -9.38 -2.48
C LEU A 71 -11.55 -9.56 -2.45
N ARG A 72 -10.87 -8.91 -3.39
CA ARG A 72 -9.41 -8.97 -3.50
C ARG A 72 -8.88 -7.60 -3.86
N ALA A 73 -7.58 -7.42 -3.65
CA ALA A 73 -6.86 -6.28 -4.20
C ALA A 73 -5.41 -6.67 -4.41
N ASN A 74 -4.84 -6.19 -5.50
CA ASN A 74 -3.39 -6.23 -5.69
C ASN A 74 -2.83 -4.92 -5.17
N LEU A 75 -1.85 -5.01 -4.28
CA LEU A 75 -1.17 -3.85 -3.71
C LEU A 75 0.27 -3.82 -4.21
N VAL A 76 0.73 -2.63 -4.59
CA VAL A 76 2.14 -2.42 -4.97
C VAL A 76 2.67 -1.23 -4.18
N LEU A 77 3.82 -1.43 -3.55
CA LEU A 77 4.52 -0.35 -2.87
C LEU A 77 5.58 0.20 -3.82
N GLY A 78 5.41 1.43 -4.26
CA GLY A 78 6.35 2.11 -5.13
C GLY A 78 7.35 2.92 -4.34
N HIS A 79 8.50 3.19 -4.92
CA HIS A 79 9.61 3.87 -4.26
C HIS A 79 10.28 4.85 -5.21
N GLU A 80 10.41 6.09 -4.75
CA GLU A 80 11.13 7.15 -5.44
C GLU A 80 12.32 7.56 -4.58
N ASN A 81 13.55 7.36 -5.06
CA ASN A 81 14.75 7.67 -4.30
C ASN A 81 15.21 9.13 -4.45
N ASN A 82 14.57 9.88 -5.33
CA ASN A 82 14.86 11.30 -5.57
C ASN A 82 16.34 11.57 -5.91
N GLY A 83 16.96 10.63 -6.64
CA GLY A 83 18.34 10.79 -7.06
C GLY A 83 19.37 10.56 -5.96
N ASP A 84 18.97 9.95 -4.84
CA ASP A 84 19.89 9.67 -3.74
C ASP A 84 20.92 8.62 -4.15
N THR A 85 22.19 8.98 -4.18
CA THR A 85 23.28 8.07 -4.54
C THR A 85 24.08 7.61 -3.32
N CYS A 86 23.70 8.01 -2.13
CA CYS A 86 24.37 7.58 -0.91
C CYS A 86 24.08 6.11 -0.63
N LYS A 87 25.00 5.45 0.09
CA LYS A 87 24.92 4.00 0.28
C LYS A 87 24.74 3.59 1.73
N LYS A 88 24.24 4.47 2.55
CA LYS A 88 23.88 4.12 3.91
C LYS A 88 22.64 3.24 3.88
N ILE A 89 22.61 2.16 4.66
CA ILE A 89 21.42 1.33 4.75
C ILE A 89 20.44 2.01 5.71
N VAL A 90 19.26 2.33 5.19
CA VAL A 90 18.20 2.99 5.95
C VAL A 90 17.06 1.99 6.13
N LYS A 91 16.58 1.84 7.37
CA LYS A 91 15.36 1.09 7.67
C LYS A 91 14.29 2.08 8.08
N GLU A 92 13.09 1.88 7.57
CA GLU A 92 11.99 2.79 7.82
C GLU A 92 10.68 2.06 7.95
N ARG A 93 9.87 2.43 8.94
CA ARG A 93 8.52 1.91 9.08
C ARG A 93 7.56 2.92 8.49
N LEU A 94 6.68 2.42 7.60
CA LEU A 94 5.71 3.24 6.88
C LEU A 94 4.31 2.75 7.21
N GLU A 95 3.38 3.69 7.35
CA GLU A 95 1.98 3.36 7.58
C GLU A 95 1.14 3.95 6.45
N PHE A 96 0.13 3.20 6.04
CA PHE A 96 -0.79 3.61 4.97
C PHE A 96 -2.22 3.36 5.40
N ASP A 97 -3.09 4.32 5.10
CA ASP A 97 -4.51 4.23 5.40
C ASP A 97 -5.23 3.55 4.23
N LEU A 98 -5.88 2.43 4.49
CA LEU A 98 -6.59 1.65 3.48
C LEU A 98 -8.05 2.08 3.31
N SER A 99 -8.51 3.12 4.01
CA SER A 99 -9.90 3.55 3.93
C SER A 99 -10.38 3.82 2.50
N PRO A 100 -9.57 4.41 1.60
CA PRO A 100 -10.03 4.60 0.23
C PRO A 100 -10.35 3.29 -0.49
N LEU A 101 -9.65 2.22 -0.19
CA LEU A 101 -9.93 0.90 -0.75
C LEU A 101 -11.26 0.36 -0.23
N LYS A 102 -11.50 0.50 1.07
CA LYS A 102 -12.76 0.13 1.69
C LYS A 102 -13.95 0.87 1.05
N GLU A 103 -13.80 2.17 0.84
CA GLU A 103 -14.84 2.97 0.21
C GLU A 103 -15.10 2.52 -1.23
N LYS A 104 -14.06 2.11 -1.93
CA LYS A 104 -14.21 1.62 -3.30
C LYS A 104 -15.03 0.32 -3.33
N TYR A 105 -14.83 -0.58 -2.39
CA TYR A 105 -15.62 -1.80 -2.28
C TYR A 105 -17.09 -1.47 -2.04
N ARG A 106 -17.36 -0.47 -1.20
CA ARG A 106 -18.72 -0.02 -0.94
C ARG A 106 -19.38 0.54 -2.20
N GLN A 107 -18.65 1.31 -2.97
CA GLN A 107 -19.18 1.95 -4.19
C GLN A 107 -19.40 0.96 -5.33
N ILE A 108 -18.42 0.11 -5.60
CA ILE A 108 -18.46 -0.77 -6.77
C ILE A 108 -19.27 -2.04 -6.48
N TYR A 109 -19.03 -2.67 -5.35
CA TYR A 109 -19.58 -3.99 -5.04
C TYR A 109 -20.69 -3.94 -4.00
N ARG A 110 -21.03 -2.76 -3.51
CA ARG A 110 -22.11 -2.56 -2.54
C ARG A 110 -21.88 -3.32 -1.24
N VAL A 111 -20.63 -3.57 -0.88
CA VAL A 111 -20.27 -4.29 0.34
C VAL A 111 -19.97 -3.28 1.44
N LYS A 112 -20.81 -3.24 2.48
CA LYS A 112 -20.64 -2.28 3.57
C LYS A 112 -19.65 -2.75 4.60
N VAL A 113 -19.68 -4.03 4.94
CA VAL A 113 -18.75 -4.68 5.84
C VAL A 113 -18.33 -6.00 5.21
N GLY A 114 -17.13 -6.44 5.48
CA GLY A 114 -16.67 -7.69 4.91
C GLY A 114 -15.16 -7.83 5.04
N SER A 115 -14.62 -8.72 4.23
CA SER A 115 -13.19 -8.92 4.20
C SER A 115 -12.68 -9.03 2.77
N ALA A 116 -11.43 -8.62 2.59
CA ALA A 116 -10.75 -8.71 1.31
C ALA A 116 -9.38 -9.36 1.52
N MET A 117 -8.95 -10.11 0.52
CA MET A 117 -7.60 -10.68 0.51
C MET A 117 -6.71 -9.71 -0.26
N LEU A 118 -5.75 -9.13 0.43
CA LEU A 118 -4.82 -8.16 -0.14
C LEU A 118 -3.53 -8.86 -0.51
N HIS A 119 -3.20 -8.83 -1.79
CA HIS A 119 -1.97 -9.44 -2.29
C HIS A 119 -0.92 -8.35 -2.52
N LEU A 120 0.06 -8.29 -1.62
CA LEU A 120 1.15 -7.32 -1.72
C LEU A 120 2.22 -7.94 -2.62
N ILE A 121 2.23 -7.54 -3.87
CA ILE A 121 3.00 -8.26 -4.88
C ILE A 121 4.51 -8.05 -4.78
N ASN A 122 4.97 -6.99 -4.11
CA ASN A 122 6.40 -6.79 -3.89
C ASN A 122 7.07 -7.95 -3.15
N LYS A 123 6.33 -8.68 -2.33
CA LYS A 123 6.87 -9.75 -1.51
C LYS A 123 5.99 -11.00 -1.48
N GLU A 124 4.98 -11.06 -2.32
CA GLU A 124 4.05 -12.19 -2.39
C GLU A 124 3.40 -12.50 -1.04
N ILE A 125 3.03 -11.46 -0.29
CA ILE A 125 2.35 -11.59 0.99
C ILE A 125 0.86 -11.40 0.77
N ILE A 126 0.05 -12.28 1.39
CA ILE A 126 -1.40 -12.13 1.38
C ILE A 126 -1.85 -11.73 2.78
N ILE A 127 -2.61 -10.66 2.87
CA ILE A 127 -3.09 -10.10 4.13
C ILE A 127 -4.62 -10.07 4.08
N LYS A 128 -5.26 -10.61 5.11
CA LYS A 128 -6.72 -10.52 5.24
C LYS A 128 -7.09 -9.18 5.86
N TYR A 129 -7.92 -8.42 5.17
CA TYR A 129 -8.37 -7.11 5.62
C TYR A 129 -9.86 -7.19 5.92
N ASP A 130 -10.20 -7.14 7.20
CA ASP A 130 -11.60 -7.09 7.65
C ASP A 130 -11.97 -5.63 7.86
N PHE A 131 -13.02 -5.17 7.18
CA PHE A 131 -13.44 -3.77 7.28
C PHE A 131 -14.90 -3.67 7.70
N LYS A 132 -15.20 -2.59 8.38
CA LYS A 132 -16.54 -2.34 8.91
C LYS A 132 -17.09 -1.00 8.48
#